data_1af37f2e7914ce6c4a0471d6a2272a0b
#
_entry.id   1af37f2e7914ce6c4a0471d6a2272a0b
#
_cell.length_a   1.000
_cell.length_b   1.000
_cell.length_c   1.000
_cell.angle_alpha   90.00
_cell.angle_beta   90.00
_cell.angle_gamma   90.00
#
_symmetry.space_group_name_H-M   'P 1'
#
loop_
_entity.id
_entity.type
_entity.pdbx_description
1 polymer ?
#
loop_
_entity_poly.entity_id
_entity_poly.type
_entity_poly.pdbx_seq_one_letter_code
_entity_poly.pdbx_strand_id
1 'polypeptide(L)'
;MRRAFILIAAALMLSACCGRNCPEEISVIPRPQVVETGRTDVVLRAGEYDVVCSLDSTMRASSYTLDIDKEGVRISAGDAAGLFYAEQTLRQLVPADSAQVTLKRTHIEDWPEFGYRGMMLDVARHFFSVEDVKTVLDIMALHKLNYLHWHLTDDQGWRIEINAYPQLTKVGSMRRRTIIGKDPNGEYDENTPFDETPYGGYYTQDQVREIVEYAAQRHITVVPEIEFPGHAVAALASYPWLSCTGEQYRVRETWDIDDRVYCIGKESTFRFMEDVLSEVIDLFPSPYIHIGGDECPDKMWQKCPSCAKRMKAEGLETYRQLQGYGVKRLEKFLSEHGRSLIGWDEILEAGVESSAIVMSWRGAQSGIKAAQSGNHVIMSPTDYSYFDYYQFDSTVVQPLAWGGYIPLEKVYSFDPYAGLEPEQRKLVLGIQANLWSEYIPSLSQLEYMMLPRLAALSETAWSPSKKNINRFLTDCKRFERLYEELGYNYAKSAENED
;
A
#
# COMPACT_ATOMS: atom_id res chain seq x y z
N MET A 1 -6.53 -54.94 59.28
CA MET A 1 -7.16 -55.26 58.03
C MET A 1 -6.69 -54.23 57.06
N ARG A 2 -5.65 -54.49 56.34
CA ARG A 2 -5.53 -54.87 54.93
C ARG A 2 -6.27 -53.89 53.96
N ARG A 3 -5.44 -53.20 53.19
CA ARG A 3 -5.51 -52.85 51.76
C ARG A 3 -5.53 -51.36 51.47
N ALA A 4 -4.94 -50.84 50.45
CA ALA A 4 -4.17 -51.44 49.34
C ALA A 4 -3.33 -50.31 48.74
N PHE A 5 -2.09 -50.62 48.49
CA PHE A 5 -1.22 -49.85 47.59
C PHE A 5 -1.49 -50.31 46.16
N ILE A 6 -1.91 -49.44 45.30
CA ILE A 6 -1.88 -49.66 43.86
C ILE A 6 -1.37 -48.36 43.17
N LEU A 7 -0.13 -48.40 42.74
CA LEU A 7 0.48 -47.99 41.50
C LEU A 7 0.06 -46.63 40.89
N ILE A 8 0.93 -45.67 41.08
CA ILE A 8 1.21 -44.61 40.14
C ILE A 8 2.64 -44.81 39.63
N ALA A 9 2.78 -45.62 38.61
CA ALA A 9 4.03 -45.84 37.88
C ALA A 9 3.71 -46.01 36.39
N ALA A 10 3.26 -44.94 35.73
CA ALA A 10 3.17 -44.89 34.24
C ALA A 10 2.95 -43.44 33.77
N ALA A 11 3.90 -42.54 34.01
CA ALA A 11 3.91 -41.24 33.35
C ALA A 11 5.31 -40.62 33.30
N LEU A 12 6.33 -41.44 33.04
CA LEU A 12 7.73 -40.97 32.92
C LEU A 12 8.45 -41.69 31.78
N MET A 13 7.79 -41.74 30.60
CA MET A 13 8.46 -42.17 29.37
C MET A 13 7.83 -41.51 28.16
N LEU A 14 7.89 -40.17 28.08
CA LEU A 14 7.59 -39.41 26.86
C LEU A 14 8.33 -38.07 26.89
N SER A 15 9.60 -38.06 27.26
CA SER A 15 10.46 -36.88 27.15
C SER A 15 11.88 -37.25 26.71
N ALA A 16 11.99 -38.15 25.76
CA ALA A 16 13.29 -38.53 25.19
C ALA A 16 13.17 -38.71 23.66
N CYS A 17 12.59 -37.76 22.94
CA CYS A 17 12.62 -37.67 21.48
C CYS A 17 12.69 -36.22 21.02
N CYS A 18 13.58 -35.42 21.58
CA CYS A 18 13.87 -34.09 21.05
C CYS A 18 15.41 -33.90 20.95
N GLY A 19 16.04 -34.81 20.23
CA GLY A 19 17.44 -34.77 19.85
C GLY A 19 17.65 -35.17 18.40
N ARG A 20 16.61 -35.05 17.55
CA ARG A 20 16.75 -35.11 16.12
C ARG A 20 16.87 -33.68 15.59
N ASN A 21 18.05 -33.38 15.03
CA ASN A 21 18.24 -32.16 14.23
C ASN A 21 17.03 -32.02 13.30
N CYS A 22 16.12 -31.09 13.63
CA CYS A 22 15.15 -30.62 12.65
C CYS A 22 15.97 -30.09 11.46
N PRO A 23 15.62 -30.39 10.22
CA PRO A 23 16.26 -29.76 9.07
C PRO A 23 16.23 -28.25 9.28
N GLU A 24 17.33 -27.58 9.00
CA GLU A 24 17.41 -26.12 9.14
C GLU A 24 16.33 -25.50 8.24
N GLU A 25 15.40 -24.79 8.85
CA GLU A 25 14.26 -24.21 8.16
C GLU A 25 14.76 -23.00 7.34
N ILE A 26 14.34 -22.90 6.08
CA ILE A 26 14.71 -21.75 5.24
C ILE A 26 14.10 -20.45 5.78
N SER A 27 14.85 -19.35 5.64
CA SER A 27 14.41 -18.00 6.01
C SER A 27 14.03 -17.24 4.73
N VAL A 28 12.74 -17.09 4.48
CA VAL A 28 12.17 -16.36 3.33
C VAL A 28 10.94 -15.60 3.78
N ILE A 29 10.84 -14.33 3.41
CA ILE A 29 9.70 -13.43 3.62
C ILE A 29 9.20 -12.91 2.25
N PRO A 30 7.88 -13.04 1.96
CA PRO A 30 6.85 -13.76 2.70
C PRO A 30 7.09 -15.28 2.71
N ARG A 31 6.61 -15.93 3.78
CA ARG A 31 6.75 -17.38 3.93
C ARG A 31 6.05 -18.12 2.79
N PRO A 32 6.75 -19.03 2.08
CA PRO A 32 6.11 -19.84 1.06
C PRO A 32 5.03 -20.80 1.62
N GLN A 33 4.06 -21.17 0.78
CA GLN A 33 2.95 -22.03 1.17
C GLN A 33 3.41 -23.44 1.57
N VAL A 34 4.35 -24.03 0.81
CA VAL A 34 4.94 -25.34 1.08
C VAL A 34 6.45 -25.22 1.02
N VAL A 35 7.13 -25.77 2.01
CA VAL A 35 8.59 -25.88 2.05
C VAL A 35 8.96 -27.26 2.54
N GLU A 36 9.72 -28.00 1.72
CA GLU A 36 10.28 -29.29 2.06
C GLU A 36 11.80 -29.23 2.00
N THR A 37 12.47 -29.46 3.12
CA THR A 37 13.93 -29.50 3.19
C THR A 37 14.43 -30.92 3.40
N GLY A 38 15.35 -31.33 2.55
CA GLY A 38 16.04 -32.61 2.66
C GLY A 38 17.19 -32.57 3.70
N ARG A 39 17.86 -33.69 3.87
CA ARG A 39 19.04 -33.82 4.76
C ARG A 39 20.36 -33.53 4.09
N THR A 40 20.41 -33.54 2.75
CA THR A 40 21.61 -33.38 1.97
C THR A 40 21.94 -31.90 1.79
N ASP A 41 23.19 -31.54 2.08
CA ASP A 41 23.73 -30.23 1.77
C ASP A 41 23.91 -30.05 0.26
N VAL A 42 23.56 -28.89 -0.24
CA VAL A 42 23.76 -28.41 -1.60
C VAL A 42 24.66 -27.18 -1.53
N VAL A 43 25.72 -27.17 -2.26
CA VAL A 43 26.66 -26.05 -2.35
C VAL A 43 26.46 -25.40 -3.71
N LEU A 44 25.94 -24.17 -3.69
CA LEU A 44 25.82 -23.33 -4.87
C LEU A 44 26.96 -22.32 -4.89
N ARG A 45 27.74 -22.30 -5.99
CA ARG A 45 28.82 -21.32 -6.21
C ARG A 45 28.45 -20.39 -7.34
N ALA A 46 28.71 -19.12 -7.16
CA ALA A 46 28.43 -18.12 -8.18
C ALA A 46 29.07 -18.51 -9.52
N GLY A 47 28.24 -18.57 -10.58
CA GLY A 47 28.66 -18.96 -11.92
C GLY A 47 28.89 -20.45 -12.17
N GLU A 48 28.66 -21.33 -11.16
CA GLU A 48 28.88 -22.80 -11.30
C GLU A 48 27.55 -23.59 -11.27
N TYR A 49 26.38 -22.96 -11.12
CA TYR A 49 25.10 -23.65 -11.17
C TYR A 49 24.17 -23.04 -12.23
N ASP A 50 23.39 -23.89 -12.82
CA ASP A 50 22.38 -23.47 -13.80
C ASP A 50 21.05 -23.15 -13.11
N VAL A 51 20.36 -22.11 -13.59
CA VAL A 51 18.98 -21.82 -13.24
C VAL A 51 18.13 -22.12 -14.47
N VAL A 52 17.31 -23.15 -14.39
CA VAL A 52 16.42 -23.58 -15.48
C VAL A 52 15.00 -23.12 -15.15
N CYS A 53 14.46 -22.25 -15.99
CA CYS A 53 13.11 -21.72 -15.85
C CYS A 53 12.16 -22.30 -16.90
N SER A 54 10.93 -22.60 -16.52
CA SER A 54 9.87 -23.06 -17.40
C SER A 54 8.52 -22.43 -17.03
N LEU A 55 7.65 -22.28 -18.03
CA LEU A 55 6.25 -21.91 -17.81
C LEU A 55 5.37 -23.15 -18.00
N ASP A 56 4.45 -23.36 -17.06
CA ASP A 56 3.43 -24.41 -17.08
C ASP A 56 2.05 -23.77 -16.89
N SER A 57 1.33 -23.57 -17.98
CA SER A 57 0.00 -22.94 -17.98
C SER A 57 -1.09 -23.77 -17.25
N THR A 58 -0.78 -24.95 -16.79
CA THR A 58 -1.69 -25.76 -15.95
C THR A 58 -1.61 -25.37 -14.48
N MET A 59 -0.53 -24.70 -14.08
CA MET A 59 -0.36 -24.16 -12.73
C MET A 59 -1.25 -22.91 -12.53
N ARG A 60 -1.55 -22.62 -11.27
CA ARG A 60 -2.27 -21.41 -10.88
C ARG A 60 -1.48 -20.15 -11.30
N ALA A 61 -2.17 -19.10 -11.73
CA ALA A 61 -1.55 -17.80 -11.97
C ALA A 61 -0.78 -17.30 -10.74
N SER A 62 0.36 -16.67 -10.98
CA SER A 62 1.30 -16.15 -9.95
C SER A 62 1.87 -17.22 -9.01
N SER A 63 1.69 -18.52 -9.30
CA SER A 63 2.31 -19.62 -8.54
C SER A 63 3.63 -20.05 -9.15
N TYR A 64 4.44 -20.70 -8.33
CA TYR A 64 5.70 -21.32 -8.78
C TYR A 64 6.08 -22.51 -7.93
N THR A 65 6.96 -23.36 -8.50
CA THR A 65 7.79 -24.31 -7.76
C THR A 65 9.24 -23.91 -7.91
N LEU A 66 10.02 -24.12 -6.86
CA LEU A 66 11.46 -23.87 -6.83
C LEU A 66 12.16 -25.08 -6.21
N ASP A 67 12.97 -25.76 -7.00
CA ASP A 67 13.80 -26.90 -6.57
C ASP A 67 15.28 -26.51 -6.54
N ILE A 68 15.93 -26.76 -5.41
CA ILE A 68 17.37 -26.60 -5.23
C ILE A 68 17.97 -27.94 -4.85
N ASP A 69 18.81 -28.52 -5.71
CA ASP A 69 19.53 -29.74 -5.46
C ASP A 69 20.93 -29.70 -6.05
N LYS A 70 21.65 -30.83 -6.01
CA LYS A 70 23.02 -30.93 -6.52
C LYS A 70 23.16 -30.72 -8.04
N GLU A 71 22.07 -30.76 -8.78
CA GLU A 71 22.03 -30.54 -10.24
C GLU A 71 21.80 -29.06 -10.59
N GLY A 72 21.48 -28.21 -9.61
CA GLY A 72 21.25 -26.78 -9.78
C GLY A 72 19.91 -26.32 -9.24
N VAL A 73 19.39 -25.26 -9.86
CA VAL A 73 18.10 -24.62 -9.49
C VAL A 73 17.11 -24.80 -10.64
N ARG A 74 15.91 -25.30 -10.34
CA ARG A 74 14.81 -25.41 -11.31
C ARG A 74 13.61 -24.61 -10.81
N ILE A 75 13.03 -23.82 -11.70
CA ILE A 75 11.85 -23.04 -11.45
C ILE A 75 10.80 -23.39 -12.50
N SER A 76 9.58 -23.74 -12.05
CA SER A 76 8.39 -23.82 -12.91
C SER A 76 7.33 -22.88 -12.38
N ALA A 77 6.66 -22.15 -13.25
CA ALA A 77 5.67 -21.17 -12.84
C ALA A 77 4.45 -21.13 -13.77
N GLY A 78 3.31 -20.73 -13.23
CA GLY A 78 2.05 -20.61 -13.98
C GLY A 78 2.06 -19.48 -15.01
N ASP A 79 2.85 -18.43 -14.73
CA ASP A 79 3.00 -17.26 -15.59
C ASP A 79 4.32 -16.50 -15.31
N ALA A 80 4.54 -15.41 -16.02
CA ALA A 80 5.73 -14.58 -15.86
C ALA A 80 5.84 -13.95 -14.46
N ALA A 81 4.71 -13.62 -13.81
CA ALA A 81 4.69 -13.09 -12.44
C ALA A 81 5.15 -14.17 -11.45
N GLY A 82 4.72 -15.43 -11.63
CA GLY A 82 5.18 -16.54 -10.82
C GLY A 82 6.70 -16.78 -10.94
N LEU A 83 7.27 -16.68 -12.16
CA LEU A 83 8.73 -16.73 -12.35
C LEU A 83 9.42 -15.61 -11.57
N PHE A 84 8.93 -14.39 -11.71
CA PHE A 84 9.47 -13.23 -11.01
C PHE A 84 9.45 -13.42 -9.48
N TYR A 85 8.35 -13.94 -8.92
CA TYR A 85 8.27 -14.20 -7.47
C TYR A 85 9.19 -15.33 -7.02
N ALA A 86 9.42 -16.34 -7.85
CA ALA A 86 10.41 -17.38 -7.60
C ALA A 86 11.83 -16.80 -7.57
N GLU A 87 12.16 -15.89 -8.47
CA GLU A 87 13.44 -15.17 -8.48
C GLU A 87 13.63 -14.34 -7.21
N GLN A 88 12.58 -13.65 -6.71
CA GLN A 88 12.67 -12.95 -5.43
C GLN A 88 12.93 -13.90 -4.25
N THR A 89 12.34 -15.10 -4.27
CA THR A 89 12.61 -16.14 -3.28
C THR A 89 14.04 -16.66 -3.39
N LEU A 90 14.50 -16.95 -4.59
CA LEU A 90 15.88 -17.39 -4.83
C LEU A 90 16.90 -16.36 -4.37
N ARG A 91 16.67 -15.06 -4.65
CA ARG A 91 17.53 -13.96 -4.21
C ARG A 91 17.69 -13.89 -2.69
N GLN A 92 16.64 -14.20 -1.93
CA GLN A 92 16.71 -14.26 -0.47
C GLN A 92 17.51 -15.48 0.03
N LEU A 93 17.45 -16.60 -0.70
CA LEU A 93 18.17 -17.84 -0.35
C LEU A 93 19.63 -17.81 -0.80
N VAL A 94 19.91 -17.14 -1.92
CA VAL A 94 21.23 -17.07 -2.56
C VAL A 94 21.52 -15.60 -2.89
N PRO A 95 22.04 -14.82 -1.93
CA PRO A 95 22.42 -13.43 -2.17
C PRO A 95 23.41 -13.28 -3.30
N ALA A 96 23.26 -12.25 -4.14
CA ALA A 96 24.01 -12.07 -5.38
C ALA A 96 25.54 -11.96 -5.17
N ASP A 97 25.95 -11.37 -4.05
CA ASP A 97 27.37 -11.13 -3.72
C ASP A 97 28.04 -12.32 -3.02
N SER A 98 27.29 -13.42 -2.80
CA SER A 98 27.80 -14.60 -2.15
C SER A 98 28.61 -15.45 -3.13
N ALA A 99 29.92 -15.57 -2.94
CA ALA A 99 30.78 -16.45 -3.74
C ALA A 99 30.34 -17.93 -3.64
N GLN A 100 29.75 -18.31 -2.50
CA GLN A 100 29.26 -19.66 -2.24
C GLN A 100 28.18 -19.61 -1.15
N VAL A 101 27.09 -20.37 -1.37
CA VAL A 101 26.04 -20.60 -0.37
C VAL A 101 25.87 -22.10 -0.16
N THR A 102 25.71 -22.52 1.09
CA THR A 102 25.36 -23.90 1.44
C THR A 102 23.95 -23.95 1.97
N LEU A 103 23.07 -24.65 1.29
CA LEU A 103 21.67 -24.85 1.63
C LEU A 103 21.38 -26.33 1.79
N LYS A 104 20.31 -26.69 2.46
CA LYS A 104 19.73 -28.03 2.34
C LYS A 104 19.08 -28.19 0.98
N ARG A 105 19.00 -29.44 0.46
CA ARG A 105 18.12 -29.73 -0.67
C ARG A 105 16.74 -29.18 -0.31
N THR A 106 16.17 -28.35 -1.17
CA THR A 106 14.92 -27.60 -0.89
C THR A 106 13.95 -27.74 -2.05
N HIS A 107 12.70 -28.00 -1.73
CA HIS A 107 11.57 -27.88 -2.63
C HIS A 107 10.56 -26.90 -2.06
N ILE A 108 10.11 -25.96 -2.88
CA ILE A 108 9.13 -24.94 -2.53
C ILE A 108 7.98 -25.01 -3.53
N GLU A 109 6.75 -25.02 -3.03
CA GLU A 109 5.55 -24.67 -3.81
C GLU A 109 4.92 -23.42 -3.22
N ASP A 110 4.65 -22.42 -4.05
CA ASP A 110 4.23 -21.12 -3.53
C ASP A 110 3.24 -20.39 -4.43
N TRP A 111 2.34 -19.65 -3.80
CA TRP A 111 1.33 -18.81 -4.43
C TRP A 111 0.77 -17.78 -3.44
N PRO A 112 0.34 -16.59 -3.91
CA PRO A 112 -0.28 -15.61 -3.03
C PRO A 112 -1.70 -15.98 -2.63
N GLU A 113 -2.11 -15.65 -1.40
CA GLU A 113 -3.51 -15.70 -0.97
C GLU A 113 -4.33 -14.62 -1.66
N PHE A 114 -3.86 -13.37 -1.61
CA PHE A 114 -4.57 -12.23 -2.18
C PHE A 114 -4.03 -11.81 -3.55
N GLY A 115 -4.96 -11.49 -4.47
CA GLY A 115 -4.66 -10.93 -5.78
C GLY A 115 -4.15 -9.49 -5.70
N TYR A 116 -4.62 -8.70 -4.74
CA TYR A 116 -4.18 -7.33 -4.48
C TYR A 116 -3.29 -7.27 -3.24
N ARG A 117 -2.04 -6.87 -3.41
CA ARG A 117 -1.05 -6.70 -2.34
C ARG A 117 -0.40 -5.35 -2.54
N GLY A 118 -0.93 -4.35 -1.83
CA GLY A 118 -0.70 -2.95 -2.14
C GLY A 118 0.19 -2.22 -1.16
N MET A 119 0.74 -1.12 -1.67
CA MET A 119 1.31 -0.04 -0.89
C MET A 119 0.93 1.29 -1.53
N MET A 120 0.46 2.24 -0.73
CA MET A 120 0.22 3.62 -1.15
C MET A 120 1.45 4.48 -0.83
N LEU A 121 1.81 5.35 -1.77
CA LEU A 121 2.81 6.39 -1.61
C LEU A 121 2.17 7.76 -1.88
N ASP A 122 2.13 8.60 -0.87
CA ASP A 122 1.76 10.01 -0.98
C ASP A 122 2.96 10.82 -1.51
N VAL A 123 2.79 11.42 -2.68
CA VAL A 123 3.76 12.33 -3.29
C VAL A 123 3.26 13.79 -3.32
N ALA A 124 2.05 14.02 -2.80
CA ALA A 124 1.42 15.33 -2.80
C ALA A 124 1.91 16.21 -1.64
N ARG A 125 1.99 15.66 -0.41
CA ARG A 125 2.49 16.40 0.77
C ARG A 125 3.99 16.61 0.68
N HIS A 126 4.77 15.55 0.43
CA HIS A 126 6.17 15.65 0.02
C HIS A 126 6.38 14.95 -1.33
N PHE A 127 7.10 15.63 -2.22
CA PHE A 127 7.38 15.15 -3.56
C PHE A 127 8.61 14.24 -3.57
N PHE A 128 8.50 13.08 -4.20
CA PHE A 128 9.59 12.13 -4.40
C PHE A 128 9.98 12.11 -5.87
N SER A 129 11.27 12.05 -6.15
CA SER A 129 11.79 11.99 -7.51
C SER A 129 11.40 10.67 -8.21
N VAL A 130 11.57 10.61 -9.53
CA VAL A 130 11.38 9.37 -10.30
C VAL A 130 12.22 8.24 -9.74
N GLU A 131 13.48 8.51 -9.37
CA GLU A 131 14.38 7.51 -8.81
C GLU A 131 13.96 7.05 -7.41
N ASP A 132 13.41 7.95 -6.58
CA ASP A 132 12.85 7.56 -5.28
C ASP A 132 11.67 6.61 -5.44
N VAL A 133 10.75 6.90 -6.38
CA VAL A 133 9.60 6.02 -6.68
C VAL A 133 10.07 4.67 -7.21
N LYS A 134 11.10 4.63 -8.06
CA LYS A 134 11.70 3.36 -8.51
C LYS A 134 12.30 2.56 -7.37
N THR A 135 12.95 3.21 -6.40
CA THR A 135 13.47 2.54 -5.19
C THR A 135 12.31 1.91 -4.39
N VAL A 136 11.19 2.63 -4.23
CA VAL A 136 9.99 2.07 -3.58
C VAL A 136 9.47 0.85 -4.35
N LEU A 137 9.43 0.89 -5.67
CA LEU A 137 9.02 -0.24 -6.52
C LEU A 137 9.97 -1.45 -6.35
N ASP A 138 11.27 -1.23 -6.21
CA ASP A 138 12.25 -2.31 -5.95
C ASP A 138 12.02 -2.96 -4.58
N ILE A 139 11.75 -2.14 -3.56
CA ILE A 139 11.39 -2.65 -2.22
C ILE A 139 10.08 -3.43 -2.26
N MET A 140 9.06 -2.92 -2.94
CA MET A 140 7.79 -3.63 -3.13
C MET A 140 7.98 -4.98 -3.85
N ALA A 141 8.80 -5.01 -4.90
CA ALA A 141 9.13 -6.21 -5.66
C ALA A 141 9.79 -7.28 -4.78
N LEU A 142 10.78 -6.88 -3.96
CA LEU A 142 11.46 -7.76 -3.02
C LEU A 142 10.48 -8.44 -2.05
N HIS A 143 9.42 -7.74 -1.65
CA HIS A 143 8.36 -8.21 -0.77
C HIS A 143 7.16 -8.84 -1.53
N LYS A 144 7.27 -9.07 -2.84
CA LYS A 144 6.21 -9.64 -3.70
C LYS A 144 4.89 -8.88 -3.66
N LEU A 145 4.93 -7.56 -3.41
CA LEU A 145 3.77 -6.68 -3.59
C LEU A 145 3.57 -6.40 -5.09
N ASN A 146 2.31 -6.16 -5.50
CA ASN A 146 1.98 -6.04 -6.91
C ASN A 146 1.06 -4.86 -7.27
N TYR A 147 0.75 -3.98 -6.32
CA TYR A 147 0.01 -2.74 -6.56
C TYR A 147 0.67 -1.56 -5.86
N LEU A 148 1.14 -0.56 -6.64
CA LEU A 148 1.48 0.76 -6.13
C LEU A 148 0.25 1.65 -6.25
N HIS A 149 -0.34 2.05 -5.15
CA HIS A 149 -1.33 3.11 -5.10
C HIS A 149 -0.59 4.45 -5.02
N TRP A 150 -0.66 5.25 -6.08
CA TRP A 150 0.11 6.47 -6.22
C TRP A 150 -0.78 7.69 -5.98
N HIS A 151 -0.67 8.27 -4.79
CA HIS A 151 -1.45 9.44 -4.38
C HIS A 151 -0.84 10.72 -4.96
N LEU A 152 -1.37 11.14 -6.10
CA LEU A 152 -0.78 12.15 -6.98
C LEU A 152 -1.28 13.56 -6.72
N THR A 153 -2.41 13.74 -6.04
CA THR A 153 -3.05 15.05 -5.87
C THR A 153 -3.65 15.21 -4.48
N ASP A 154 -3.42 16.38 -3.88
CA ASP A 154 -3.98 16.75 -2.58
C ASP A 154 -3.98 18.28 -2.42
N ASP A 155 -4.38 18.80 -1.27
CA ASP A 155 -4.42 20.23 -0.94
C ASP A 155 -3.06 20.93 -1.08
N GLN A 156 -1.96 20.21 -0.79
CA GLN A 156 -0.60 20.73 -0.75
C GLN A 156 0.18 20.55 -2.05
N GLY A 157 -0.40 19.84 -3.01
CA GLY A 157 0.27 19.65 -4.30
C GLY A 157 -0.50 18.82 -5.32
N TRP A 158 -0.44 19.25 -6.56
CA TRP A 158 -0.85 18.51 -7.74
C TRP A 158 0.39 18.00 -8.46
N ARG A 159 0.58 16.70 -8.60
CA ARG A 159 1.87 16.11 -8.99
C ARG A 159 1.91 15.47 -10.38
N ILE A 160 0.84 15.49 -11.14
CA ILE A 160 0.80 14.90 -12.48
C ILE A 160 0.50 15.95 -13.55
N GLU A 161 1.26 15.92 -14.65
CA GLU A 161 1.03 16.78 -15.80
C GLU A 161 -0.27 16.38 -16.53
N ILE A 162 -1.15 17.36 -16.74
CA ILE A 162 -2.37 17.24 -17.53
C ILE A 162 -2.31 18.32 -18.62
N ASN A 163 -2.19 17.89 -19.87
CA ASN A 163 -2.00 18.79 -21.02
C ASN A 163 -3.19 19.74 -21.22
N ALA A 164 -4.42 19.26 -21.00
CA ALA A 164 -5.62 20.08 -21.08
C ALA A 164 -5.66 21.19 -20.01
N TYR A 165 -4.96 20.99 -18.88
CA TYR A 165 -5.02 21.91 -17.75
C TYR A 165 -3.62 22.27 -17.19
N PRO A 166 -2.80 23.04 -17.94
CA PRO A 166 -1.39 23.28 -17.60
C PRO A 166 -1.18 24.10 -16.32
N GLN A 167 -2.20 24.82 -15.79
CA GLN A 167 -2.06 25.52 -14.53
C GLN A 167 -1.97 24.55 -13.33
N LEU A 168 -2.46 23.30 -13.45
CA LEU A 168 -2.34 22.29 -12.41
C LEU A 168 -0.88 22.07 -11.99
N THR A 169 0.05 22.04 -12.94
CA THR A 169 1.48 21.91 -12.65
C THR A 169 2.20 23.25 -12.51
N LYS A 170 1.74 24.33 -13.17
CA LYS A 170 2.36 25.65 -13.03
C LYS A 170 2.06 26.34 -11.68
N VAL A 171 0.86 26.11 -11.13
CA VAL A 171 0.40 26.70 -9.86
C VAL A 171 0.23 25.63 -8.81
N GLY A 172 -0.54 24.58 -9.11
CA GLY A 172 -0.94 23.56 -8.15
C GLY A 172 0.21 22.69 -7.64
N SER A 173 1.32 22.58 -8.39
CA SER A 173 2.48 21.80 -7.95
C SER A 173 3.39 22.54 -6.96
N MET A 174 3.16 23.81 -6.69
CA MET A 174 4.06 24.67 -5.89
C MET A 174 3.34 25.32 -4.73
N ARG A 175 3.84 25.16 -3.51
CA ARG A 175 3.45 25.93 -2.32
C ARG A 175 4.57 26.91 -1.93
N ARG A 176 4.20 28.02 -1.31
CA ARG A 176 5.15 29.09 -0.99
C ARG A 176 6.15 28.69 0.10
N ARG A 177 5.68 27.88 1.08
CA ARG A 177 6.43 27.43 2.25
C ARG A 177 5.76 26.20 2.85
N THR A 178 6.39 25.58 3.82
CA THR A 178 5.84 24.40 4.53
C THR A 178 5.90 24.65 6.04
N ILE A 179 4.87 24.22 6.76
CA ILE A 179 4.86 24.22 8.22
C ILE A 179 6.02 23.39 8.78
N ILE A 180 6.66 23.86 9.86
CA ILE A 180 7.74 23.17 10.56
C ILE A 180 7.17 22.50 11.82
N GLY A 181 7.56 21.23 12.05
CA GLY A 181 7.20 20.49 13.25
C GLY A 181 5.79 19.92 13.19
N LYS A 182 5.26 19.55 14.36
CA LYS A 182 3.93 18.95 14.48
C LYS A 182 2.84 19.96 14.16
N ASP A 183 1.88 19.57 13.35
CA ASP A 183 0.68 20.36 13.09
C ASP A 183 -0.11 20.57 14.40
N PRO A 184 -0.54 21.80 14.70
CA PRO A 184 -1.30 22.10 15.90
C PRO A 184 -2.79 21.72 15.80
N ASN A 185 -3.14 20.69 15.04
CA ASN A 185 -4.52 20.23 14.78
C ASN A 185 -5.42 21.32 14.14
N GLY A 186 -4.86 22.02 13.15
CA GLY A 186 -5.57 23.08 12.44
C GLY A 186 -5.65 24.44 13.17
N GLU A 187 -5.12 24.55 14.39
CA GLU A 187 -5.07 25.79 15.16
C GLU A 187 -3.82 26.61 14.81
N TYR A 188 -3.84 27.30 13.68
CA TYR A 188 -2.71 28.12 13.21
C TYR A 188 -2.83 29.56 13.70
N ASP A 189 -1.69 30.14 14.11
CA ASP A 189 -1.58 31.54 14.53
C ASP A 189 -0.33 32.22 13.91
N GLU A 190 -0.05 33.45 14.32
CA GLU A 190 1.09 34.25 13.88
C GLU A 190 2.45 33.65 14.30
N ASN A 191 2.47 32.76 15.28
CA ASN A 191 3.69 32.12 15.80
C ASN A 191 3.90 30.73 15.16
N THR A 192 2.99 30.24 14.36
CA THR A 192 3.13 28.96 13.65
C THR A 192 4.37 29.00 12.76
N PRO A 193 5.37 28.12 12.99
CA PRO A 193 6.64 28.19 12.27
C PRO A 193 6.52 27.64 10.85
N PHE A 194 7.16 28.32 9.90
CA PHE A 194 7.28 27.89 8.51
C PHE A 194 8.74 27.96 8.05
N ASP A 195 9.10 27.14 7.07
CA ASP A 195 10.45 27.10 6.51
C ASP A 195 10.74 28.26 5.54
N GLU A 196 9.73 29.04 5.17
CA GLU A 196 9.78 30.18 4.23
C GLU A 196 10.42 29.83 2.86
N THR A 197 10.47 28.54 2.51
CA THR A 197 11.09 28.03 1.30
C THR A 197 10.02 27.51 0.34
N PRO A 198 9.96 27.98 -0.91
CA PRO A 198 9.07 27.41 -1.90
C PRO A 198 9.34 25.92 -2.11
N TYR A 199 8.27 25.11 -2.07
CA TYR A 199 8.35 23.67 -2.18
C TYR A 199 7.41 23.14 -3.26
N GLY A 200 7.88 22.16 -4.04
CA GLY A 200 7.02 21.52 -5.04
C GLY A 200 7.77 20.59 -5.97
N GLY A 201 7.07 20.18 -7.00
CA GLY A 201 7.50 19.24 -8.03
C GLY A 201 6.30 18.60 -8.69
N TYR A 202 6.50 17.99 -9.82
CA TYR A 202 5.50 17.19 -10.52
C TYR A 202 6.18 16.22 -11.49
N TYR A 203 5.44 15.22 -11.93
CA TYR A 203 5.88 14.29 -12.97
C TYR A 203 5.30 14.72 -14.31
N THR A 204 6.16 14.82 -15.32
CA THR A 204 5.72 14.93 -16.72
C THR A 204 5.04 13.62 -17.14
N GLN A 205 4.23 13.66 -18.20
CA GLN A 205 3.61 12.43 -18.71
C GLN A 205 4.64 11.38 -19.13
N ASP A 206 5.81 11.80 -19.62
CA ASP A 206 6.89 10.87 -19.98
C ASP A 206 7.51 10.21 -18.72
N GLN A 207 7.69 10.96 -17.64
CA GLN A 207 8.13 10.40 -16.35
C GLN A 207 7.09 9.45 -15.75
N VAL A 208 5.79 9.74 -15.90
CA VAL A 208 4.72 8.82 -15.50
C VAL A 208 4.82 7.51 -16.28
N ARG A 209 4.97 7.58 -17.62
CA ARG A 209 5.14 6.37 -18.45
C ARG A 209 6.39 5.57 -18.07
N GLU A 210 7.50 6.25 -17.78
CA GLU A 210 8.74 5.62 -17.30
C GLU A 210 8.53 4.84 -16.00
N ILE A 211 7.83 5.42 -15.01
CA ILE A 211 7.52 4.76 -13.75
C ILE A 211 6.57 3.56 -13.95
N VAL A 212 5.53 3.74 -14.77
CA VAL A 212 4.56 2.68 -15.08
C VAL A 212 5.24 1.49 -15.78
N GLU A 213 6.14 1.75 -16.73
CA GLU A 213 6.92 0.69 -17.39
C GLU A 213 7.88 0.00 -16.43
N TYR A 214 8.57 0.75 -15.59
CA TYR A 214 9.48 0.22 -14.56
C TYR A 214 8.73 -0.68 -13.56
N ALA A 215 7.54 -0.29 -13.16
CA ALA A 215 6.66 -1.09 -12.31
C ALA A 215 6.20 -2.38 -13.02
N ALA A 216 5.80 -2.28 -14.31
CA ALA A 216 5.35 -3.42 -15.10
C ALA A 216 6.43 -4.50 -15.25
N GLN A 217 7.71 -4.11 -15.38
CA GLN A 217 8.86 -5.05 -15.39
C GLN A 217 9.02 -5.82 -14.08
N ARG A 218 8.40 -5.34 -12.98
CA ARG A 218 8.37 -5.95 -11.64
C ARG A 218 7.02 -6.60 -11.32
N HIS A 219 6.15 -6.73 -12.33
CA HIS A 219 4.78 -7.21 -12.16
C HIS A 219 3.99 -6.39 -11.13
N ILE A 220 4.25 -5.09 -11.05
CA ILE A 220 3.53 -4.13 -10.20
C ILE A 220 2.63 -3.27 -11.09
N THR A 221 1.35 -3.21 -10.75
CA THR A 221 0.38 -2.33 -11.37
C THR A 221 0.33 -1.01 -10.59
N VAL A 222 0.42 0.12 -11.29
CA VAL A 222 0.30 1.45 -10.67
C VAL A 222 -1.15 1.91 -10.74
N VAL A 223 -1.77 2.13 -9.57
CA VAL A 223 -3.12 2.68 -9.43
C VAL A 223 -3.00 4.16 -9.11
N PRO A 224 -3.35 5.07 -10.04
CA PRO A 224 -3.31 6.50 -9.75
C PRO A 224 -4.48 6.92 -8.90
N GLU A 225 -4.24 7.87 -7.97
CA GLU A 225 -5.29 8.55 -7.24
C GLU A 225 -5.36 10.02 -7.65
N ILE A 226 -6.57 10.45 -8.01
CA ILE A 226 -6.94 11.83 -8.32
C ILE A 226 -8.09 12.20 -7.39
N GLU A 227 -7.81 13.03 -6.42
CA GLU A 227 -8.73 13.39 -5.34
C GLU A 227 -10.00 14.10 -5.83
N PHE A 228 -11.15 13.64 -5.33
CA PHE A 228 -12.46 14.18 -5.57
C PHE A 228 -13.47 13.71 -4.51
N PRO A 229 -14.31 14.56 -3.90
CA PRO A 229 -14.38 16.02 -4.11
C PRO A 229 -13.64 16.84 -3.05
N GLY A 230 -13.09 16.20 -2.01
CA GLY A 230 -12.21 16.79 -1.01
C GLY A 230 -10.77 16.92 -1.52
N HIS A 231 -9.83 17.31 -0.64
CA HIS A 231 -8.39 17.41 -0.90
C HIS A 231 -8.04 18.11 -2.22
N ALA A 232 -8.75 19.21 -2.53
CA ALA A 232 -8.81 19.81 -3.86
C ALA A 232 -8.08 21.16 -3.97
N VAL A 233 -7.50 21.69 -2.88
CA VAL A 233 -7.04 23.09 -2.84
C VAL A 233 -5.98 23.40 -3.89
N ALA A 234 -5.08 22.47 -4.22
CA ALA A 234 -4.11 22.70 -5.28
C ALA A 234 -4.78 22.88 -6.66
N ALA A 235 -5.81 22.10 -6.97
CA ALA A 235 -6.61 22.28 -8.18
C ALA A 235 -7.43 23.57 -8.17
N LEU A 236 -8.03 23.91 -7.04
CA LEU A 236 -8.82 25.15 -6.87
C LEU A 236 -7.94 26.40 -6.95
N ALA A 237 -6.69 26.33 -6.47
CA ALA A 237 -5.70 27.40 -6.63
C ALA A 237 -5.31 27.59 -8.10
N SER A 238 -5.24 26.49 -8.86
CA SER A 238 -4.93 26.49 -10.29
C SER A 238 -6.08 27.02 -11.15
N TYR A 239 -7.33 26.64 -10.78
CA TYR A 239 -8.54 26.95 -11.51
C TYR A 239 -9.68 27.32 -10.54
N PRO A 240 -9.76 28.59 -10.09
CA PRO A 240 -10.71 29.03 -9.07
C PRO A 240 -12.19 28.77 -9.40
N TRP A 241 -12.54 28.71 -10.68
CA TRP A 241 -13.89 28.41 -11.15
C TRP A 241 -14.40 27.01 -10.77
N LEU A 242 -13.51 26.10 -10.37
CA LEU A 242 -13.86 24.77 -9.84
C LEU A 242 -14.47 24.83 -8.43
N SER A 243 -14.18 25.89 -7.67
CA SER A 243 -14.72 26.09 -6.32
C SER A 243 -16.15 26.61 -6.32
N CYS A 244 -16.82 26.56 -5.16
CA CYS A 244 -18.15 27.13 -4.99
C CYS A 244 -18.18 28.65 -5.11
N THR A 245 -17.12 29.34 -4.67
CA THR A 245 -17.04 30.81 -4.64
C THR A 245 -16.42 31.43 -5.88
N GLY A 246 -15.53 30.73 -6.54
CA GLY A 246 -14.72 31.26 -7.64
C GLY A 246 -13.58 32.18 -7.19
N GLU A 247 -13.33 32.28 -5.89
CA GLU A 247 -12.24 33.08 -5.33
C GLU A 247 -10.88 32.46 -5.63
N GLN A 248 -9.84 33.31 -5.70
CA GLN A 248 -8.46 32.87 -5.86
C GLN A 248 -7.94 32.29 -4.56
N TYR A 249 -7.52 31.04 -4.58
CA TYR A 249 -6.87 30.36 -3.47
C TYR A 249 -5.36 30.26 -3.69
N ARG A 250 -4.65 29.89 -2.61
CA ARG A 250 -3.25 29.45 -2.66
C ARG A 250 -3.20 27.97 -2.35
N VAL A 251 -2.20 27.29 -2.90
CA VAL A 251 -1.85 25.92 -2.52
C VAL A 251 -1.57 25.88 -1.03
N ARG A 252 -2.06 24.87 -0.33
CA ARG A 252 -2.00 24.77 1.12
C ARG A 252 -0.55 24.60 1.60
N GLU A 253 -0.21 25.26 2.72
CA GLU A 253 1.13 25.30 3.33
C GLU A 253 1.22 24.47 4.62
N THR A 254 0.07 23.96 5.09
CA THR A 254 -0.14 23.22 6.35
C THR A 254 -0.81 21.88 6.08
N TRP A 255 -0.90 21.07 7.11
CA TRP A 255 -1.58 19.77 7.04
C TRP A 255 -3.06 19.92 7.44
N ASP A 256 -3.78 18.82 7.73
CA ASP A 256 -5.19 18.80 8.13
C ASP A 256 -6.20 18.97 6.99
N ILE A 257 -7.49 18.77 7.29
CA ILE A 257 -8.61 18.81 6.33
C ILE A 257 -8.95 20.26 5.97
N ASP A 258 -9.23 20.52 4.69
CA ASP A 258 -9.64 21.84 4.21
C ASP A 258 -11.13 21.88 3.82
N ASP A 259 -11.81 22.95 4.21
CA ASP A 259 -13.23 23.14 3.86
C ASP A 259 -13.47 23.45 2.36
N ARG A 260 -12.42 23.78 1.61
CA ARG A 260 -12.46 24.13 0.18
C ARG A 260 -12.45 22.89 -0.69
N VAL A 261 -13.58 22.56 -1.26
CA VAL A 261 -13.80 21.36 -2.06
C VAL A 261 -14.32 21.70 -3.44
N TYR A 262 -14.30 20.76 -4.36
CA TYR A 262 -14.91 20.94 -5.69
C TYR A 262 -16.40 21.27 -5.59
N CYS A 263 -16.87 22.15 -6.48
CA CYS A 263 -18.29 22.51 -6.58
C CYS A 263 -19.07 21.47 -7.38
N ILE A 264 -19.74 20.55 -6.70
CA ILE A 264 -20.56 19.49 -7.33
C ILE A 264 -21.80 20.06 -8.05
N GLY A 265 -22.20 21.31 -7.74
CA GLY A 265 -23.30 21.98 -8.41
C GLY A 265 -23.01 22.37 -9.87
N LYS A 266 -21.74 22.48 -10.26
CA LYS A 266 -21.32 22.97 -11.58
C LYS A 266 -21.02 21.83 -12.54
N GLU A 267 -21.58 21.86 -13.73
CA GLU A 267 -21.29 20.88 -14.79
C GLU A 267 -19.85 21.00 -15.31
N SER A 268 -19.25 22.20 -15.22
CA SER A 268 -17.85 22.43 -15.55
C SER A 268 -16.89 21.63 -14.69
N THR A 269 -17.24 21.35 -13.43
CA THR A 269 -16.42 20.50 -12.55
C THR A 269 -16.34 19.06 -13.07
N PHE A 270 -17.48 18.52 -13.52
CA PHE A 270 -17.48 17.17 -14.09
C PHE A 270 -16.71 17.09 -15.40
N ARG A 271 -16.86 18.07 -16.29
CA ARG A 271 -16.06 18.14 -17.52
C ARG A 271 -14.56 18.19 -17.22
N PHE A 272 -14.17 19.00 -16.25
CA PHE A 272 -12.77 19.05 -15.80
C PHE A 272 -12.29 17.68 -15.33
N MET A 273 -13.04 16.99 -14.47
CA MET A 273 -12.67 15.67 -13.96
C MET A 273 -12.65 14.61 -15.08
N GLU A 274 -13.61 14.65 -16.00
CA GLU A 274 -13.68 13.76 -17.16
C GLU A 274 -12.47 13.96 -18.10
N ASP A 275 -12.07 15.22 -18.35
CA ASP A 275 -10.88 15.54 -19.15
C ASP A 275 -9.59 15.07 -18.46
N VAL A 276 -9.45 15.33 -17.14
CA VAL A 276 -8.30 14.86 -16.35
C VAL A 276 -8.21 13.34 -16.33
N LEU A 277 -9.33 12.67 -16.03
CA LEU A 277 -9.38 11.21 -15.98
C LEU A 277 -9.14 10.57 -17.35
N SER A 278 -9.50 11.23 -18.46
CA SER A 278 -9.17 10.74 -19.79
C SER A 278 -7.66 10.67 -20.02
N GLU A 279 -6.89 11.71 -19.67
CA GLU A 279 -5.44 11.68 -19.78
C GLU A 279 -4.81 10.67 -18.79
N VAL A 280 -5.37 10.54 -17.59
CA VAL A 280 -4.93 9.53 -16.61
C VAL A 280 -5.15 8.11 -17.13
N ILE A 281 -6.30 7.81 -17.72
CA ILE A 281 -6.61 6.50 -18.31
C ILE A 281 -5.61 6.15 -19.44
N ASP A 282 -5.19 7.13 -20.24
CA ASP A 282 -4.21 6.93 -21.31
C ASP A 282 -2.79 6.67 -20.78
N LEU A 283 -2.47 7.20 -19.61
CA LEU A 283 -1.15 7.03 -18.97
C LEU A 283 -1.02 5.73 -18.17
N PHE A 284 -2.13 5.28 -17.57
CA PHE A 284 -2.13 4.14 -16.65
C PHE A 284 -2.93 2.95 -17.21
N PRO A 285 -2.27 1.82 -17.51
CA PRO A 285 -2.95 0.60 -17.94
C PRO A 285 -3.72 -0.12 -16.83
N SER A 286 -3.67 0.38 -15.59
CA SER A 286 -4.37 -0.16 -14.44
C SER A 286 -5.87 -0.37 -14.72
N PRO A 287 -6.47 -1.50 -14.32
CA PRO A 287 -7.91 -1.66 -14.37
C PRO A 287 -8.64 -0.77 -13.34
N TYR A 288 -7.89 -0.16 -12.43
CA TYR A 288 -8.40 0.63 -11.30
C TYR A 288 -7.93 2.08 -11.39
N ILE A 289 -8.84 3.00 -11.04
CA ILE A 289 -8.54 4.42 -10.79
C ILE A 289 -9.11 4.76 -9.41
N HIS A 290 -8.29 5.32 -8.54
CA HIS A 290 -8.71 5.79 -7.24
C HIS A 290 -9.10 7.27 -7.31
N ILE A 291 -10.21 7.64 -6.69
CA ILE A 291 -10.73 9.02 -6.72
C ILE A 291 -10.73 9.70 -5.34
N GLY A 292 -10.11 9.10 -4.33
CA GLY A 292 -10.20 9.59 -2.95
C GLY A 292 -11.59 9.40 -2.37
N GLY A 293 -12.28 10.47 -2.09
CA GLY A 293 -13.66 10.50 -1.58
C GLY A 293 -13.76 10.61 -0.08
N ASP A 294 -12.63 10.69 0.60
CA ASP A 294 -12.49 10.85 2.05
C ASP A 294 -12.62 12.31 2.50
N GLU A 295 -12.84 12.47 3.78
CA GLU A 295 -12.74 13.71 4.55
C GLU A 295 -13.32 14.96 3.86
N CYS A 296 -14.42 14.81 3.12
CA CYS A 296 -15.01 15.88 2.34
C CYS A 296 -16.01 16.72 3.17
N PRO A 297 -15.63 17.95 3.61
CA PRO A 297 -16.54 18.85 4.33
C PRO A 297 -17.60 19.42 3.41
N ASP A 298 -18.79 19.68 3.96
CA ASP A 298 -19.92 20.22 3.20
C ASP A 298 -20.17 21.74 3.39
N LYS A 299 -19.35 22.41 4.21
CA LYS A 299 -19.54 23.82 4.58
C LYS A 299 -19.65 24.77 3.39
N MET A 300 -18.85 24.51 2.33
CA MET A 300 -18.89 25.32 1.12
C MET A 300 -20.15 25.05 0.29
N TRP A 301 -20.60 23.79 0.26
CA TRP A 301 -21.82 23.42 -0.47
C TRP A 301 -23.09 23.98 0.16
N GLN A 302 -23.13 24.08 1.51
CA GLN A 302 -24.26 24.64 2.26
C GLN A 302 -24.60 26.08 1.84
N LYS A 303 -23.60 26.85 1.41
CA LYS A 303 -23.75 28.25 1.00
C LYS A 303 -23.78 28.44 -0.52
N CYS A 304 -23.64 27.35 -1.30
CA CYS A 304 -23.50 27.43 -2.75
C CYS A 304 -24.83 27.32 -3.49
N PRO A 305 -25.26 28.36 -4.24
CA PRO A 305 -26.50 28.31 -5.00
C PRO A 305 -26.48 27.20 -6.09
N SER A 306 -25.32 26.92 -6.68
CA SER A 306 -25.19 25.87 -7.69
C SER A 306 -25.38 24.48 -7.10
N CYS A 307 -24.82 24.21 -5.92
CA CYS A 307 -25.02 22.96 -5.20
C CYS A 307 -26.48 22.80 -4.75
N ALA A 308 -27.10 23.85 -4.21
CA ALA A 308 -28.51 23.82 -3.86
C ALA A 308 -29.43 23.57 -5.07
N LYS A 309 -29.10 24.18 -6.23
CA LYS A 309 -29.84 23.93 -7.49
C LYS A 309 -29.68 22.47 -7.94
N ARG A 310 -28.48 21.91 -7.87
CA ARG A 310 -28.21 20.50 -8.21
C ARG A 310 -28.99 19.57 -7.29
N MET A 311 -28.90 19.77 -5.98
CA MET A 311 -29.65 18.96 -5.01
C MET A 311 -31.14 18.94 -5.31
N LYS A 312 -31.71 20.09 -5.58
CA LYS A 312 -33.14 20.19 -5.93
C LYS A 312 -33.47 19.47 -7.22
N ALA A 313 -32.63 19.58 -8.25
CA ALA A 313 -32.85 18.98 -9.56
C ALA A 313 -32.75 17.43 -9.51
N GLU A 314 -31.86 16.89 -8.69
CA GLU A 314 -31.59 15.46 -8.53
C GLU A 314 -32.39 14.82 -7.36
N GLY A 315 -33.20 15.60 -6.63
CA GLY A 315 -33.96 15.10 -5.49
C GLY A 315 -33.12 14.69 -4.29
N LEU A 316 -31.96 15.34 -4.09
CA LEU A 316 -31.02 15.01 -3.01
C LEU A 316 -31.39 15.80 -1.75
N GLU A 317 -31.44 15.12 -0.61
CA GLU A 317 -31.86 15.69 0.68
C GLU A 317 -30.67 16.09 1.57
N THR A 318 -29.50 15.44 1.39
CA THR A 318 -28.32 15.66 2.21
C THR A 318 -27.09 15.95 1.36
N TYR A 319 -26.08 16.62 1.94
CA TYR A 319 -24.81 16.87 1.25
C TYR A 319 -24.00 15.58 1.06
N ARG A 320 -24.21 14.56 1.89
CA ARG A 320 -23.63 13.23 1.66
C ARG A 320 -24.20 12.60 0.38
N GLN A 321 -25.51 12.77 0.11
CA GLN A 321 -26.10 12.35 -1.17
C GLN A 321 -25.58 13.17 -2.35
N LEU A 322 -25.27 14.47 -2.14
CA LEU A 322 -24.63 15.28 -3.18
C LEU A 322 -23.22 14.77 -3.50
N GLN A 323 -22.42 14.41 -2.50
CA GLN A 323 -21.13 13.73 -2.70
C GLN A 323 -21.33 12.44 -3.50
N GLY A 324 -22.29 11.60 -3.08
CA GLY A 324 -22.62 10.36 -3.78
C GLY A 324 -23.03 10.55 -5.23
N TYR A 325 -23.77 11.60 -5.53
CA TYR A 325 -24.07 11.98 -6.92
C TYR A 325 -22.78 12.25 -7.72
N GLY A 326 -21.83 12.98 -7.13
CA GLY A 326 -20.54 13.25 -7.76
C GLY A 326 -19.75 11.97 -8.03
N VAL A 327 -19.62 11.12 -7.02
CA VAL A 327 -18.90 9.84 -7.12
C VAL A 327 -19.54 8.95 -8.19
N LYS A 328 -20.86 8.80 -8.21
CA LYS A 328 -21.58 8.01 -9.23
C LYS A 328 -21.37 8.52 -10.66
N ARG A 329 -21.24 9.84 -10.83
CA ARG A 329 -20.93 10.43 -12.15
C ARG A 329 -19.55 9.99 -12.64
N LEU A 330 -18.54 10.02 -11.76
CA LEU A 330 -17.18 9.56 -12.10
C LEU A 330 -17.11 8.04 -12.24
N GLU A 331 -17.80 7.28 -11.41
CA GLU A 331 -17.90 5.81 -11.52
C GLU A 331 -18.45 5.40 -12.89
N LYS A 332 -19.54 6.05 -13.33
CA LYS A 332 -20.11 5.82 -14.65
C LYS A 332 -19.12 6.13 -15.76
N PHE A 333 -18.44 7.28 -15.68
CA PHE A 333 -17.43 7.68 -16.66
C PHE A 333 -16.29 6.65 -16.74
N LEU A 334 -15.73 6.24 -15.59
CA LEU A 334 -14.66 5.24 -15.54
C LEU A 334 -15.11 3.89 -16.08
N SER A 335 -16.31 3.45 -15.73
CA SER A 335 -16.89 2.18 -16.22
C SER A 335 -17.08 2.18 -17.74
N GLU A 336 -17.53 3.30 -18.34
CA GLU A 336 -17.64 3.48 -19.79
C GLU A 336 -16.28 3.39 -20.51
N HIS A 337 -15.17 3.65 -19.77
CA HIS A 337 -13.79 3.51 -20.25
C HIS A 337 -13.12 2.21 -19.80
N GLY A 338 -13.89 1.24 -19.30
CA GLY A 338 -13.38 -0.08 -18.88
C GLY A 338 -12.50 -0.05 -17.63
N ARG A 339 -12.70 0.95 -16.75
CA ARG A 339 -12.01 1.09 -15.46
C ARG A 339 -12.98 0.94 -14.29
N SER A 340 -12.52 0.32 -13.20
CA SER A 340 -13.27 0.28 -11.95
C SER A 340 -12.80 1.40 -11.02
N LEU A 341 -13.77 2.07 -10.41
CA LEU A 341 -13.51 3.10 -9.41
C LEU A 341 -13.09 2.43 -8.09
N ILE A 342 -12.03 2.95 -7.48
CA ILE A 342 -11.72 2.75 -6.07
C ILE A 342 -11.95 4.07 -5.34
N GLY A 343 -12.42 4.02 -4.10
CA GLY A 343 -12.46 5.17 -3.19
C GLY A 343 -12.35 4.75 -1.74
N TRP A 344 -11.97 5.68 -0.89
CA TRP A 344 -11.94 5.48 0.54
C TRP A 344 -13.35 5.18 1.09
N ASP A 345 -13.44 4.57 2.25
CA ASP A 345 -14.71 3.95 2.72
C ASP A 345 -15.86 4.92 2.97
N GLU A 346 -15.64 6.24 2.94
CA GLU A 346 -16.70 7.27 2.97
C GLU A 346 -17.65 7.19 1.77
N ILE A 347 -17.18 6.66 0.64
CA ILE A 347 -18.03 6.50 -0.55
C ILE A 347 -19.24 5.59 -0.28
N LEU A 348 -19.14 4.66 0.66
CA LEU A 348 -20.28 3.83 1.10
C LEU A 348 -21.40 4.67 1.69
N GLU A 349 -21.07 5.63 2.52
CA GLU A 349 -22.05 6.55 3.13
C GLU A 349 -22.71 7.44 2.09
N ALA A 350 -21.99 7.70 1.01
CA ALA A 350 -22.46 8.43 -0.15
C ALA A 350 -23.39 7.58 -1.06
N GLY A 351 -23.48 6.27 -0.82
CA GLY A 351 -24.41 5.37 -1.50
C GLY A 351 -23.94 4.95 -2.90
N VAL A 352 -22.67 4.58 -3.04
CA VAL A 352 -22.12 4.04 -4.30
C VAL A 352 -22.74 2.70 -4.70
N GLU A 353 -22.61 2.35 -5.97
CA GLU A 353 -23.05 1.05 -6.48
C GLU A 353 -22.08 -0.07 -6.05
N SER A 354 -22.52 -1.32 -6.14
CA SER A 354 -21.68 -2.49 -5.79
C SER A 354 -20.52 -2.74 -6.75
N SER A 355 -20.48 -2.04 -7.88
CA SER A 355 -19.36 -2.05 -8.84
C SER A 355 -18.14 -1.26 -8.36
N ALA A 356 -18.34 -0.27 -7.47
CA ALA A 356 -17.23 0.47 -6.85
C ALA A 356 -16.47 -0.42 -5.86
N ILE A 357 -15.16 -0.29 -5.84
CA ILE A 357 -14.27 -0.95 -4.88
C ILE A 357 -14.05 -0.02 -3.71
N VAL A 358 -14.21 -0.54 -2.50
CA VAL A 358 -14.08 0.24 -1.27
C VAL A 358 -12.71 -0.02 -0.64
N MET A 359 -11.92 1.02 -0.42
CA MET A 359 -10.69 0.95 0.36
C MET A 359 -10.99 1.32 1.81
N SER A 360 -10.92 0.32 2.70
CA SER A 360 -11.32 0.46 4.09
C SER A 360 -10.15 0.97 4.93
N TRP A 361 -10.23 2.25 5.38
CA TRP A 361 -9.18 2.86 6.20
C TRP A 361 -9.61 3.20 7.63
N ARG A 362 -10.86 3.59 7.86
CA ARG A 362 -11.41 3.94 9.20
C ARG A 362 -11.63 2.73 10.10
N GLY A 363 -10.83 1.67 9.92
CA GLY A 363 -10.86 0.42 10.63
C GLY A 363 -11.49 -0.72 9.81
N ALA A 364 -11.24 -1.96 10.25
CA ALA A 364 -11.72 -3.17 9.55
C ALA A 364 -13.25 -3.25 9.44
N GLN A 365 -14.00 -2.57 10.32
CA GLN A 365 -15.47 -2.56 10.30
C GLN A 365 -16.06 -1.93 9.04
N SER A 366 -15.40 -0.92 8.49
CA SER A 366 -15.85 -0.30 7.23
C SER A 366 -15.74 -1.29 6.06
N GLY A 367 -14.67 -2.07 6.02
CA GLY A 367 -14.49 -3.13 5.03
C GLY A 367 -15.51 -4.27 5.18
N ILE A 368 -15.82 -4.66 6.42
CA ILE A 368 -16.88 -5.66 6.69
C ILE A 368 -18.23 -5.15 6.16
N LYS A 369 -18.58 -3.89 6.43
CA LYS A 369 -19.82 -3.28 5.90
C LYS A 369 -19.84 -3.24 4.38
N ALA A 370 -18.71 -2.90 3.74
CA ALA A 370 -18.59 -2.90 2.28
C ALA A 370 -18.84 -4.29 1.70
N ALA A 371 -18.19 -5.33 2.23
CA ALA A 371 -18.39 -6.69 1.80
C ALA A 371 -19.85 -7.17 2.05
N GLN A 372 -20.47 -6.77 3.16
CA GLN A 372 -21.88 -7.03 3.43
C GLN A 372 -22.83 -6.34 2.45
N SER A 373 -22.43 -5.20 1.91
CA SER A 373 -23.17 -4.46 0.87
C SER A 373 -22.92 -5.01 -0.55
N GLY A 374 -22.05 -6.01 -0.70
CA GLY A 374 -21.71 -6.64 -1.98
C GLY A 374 -20.58 -5.95 -2.75
N ASN A 375 -19.91 -4.95 -2.18
CA ASN A 375 -18.76 -4.32 -2.78
C ASN A 375 -17.47 -5.15 -2.61
N HIS A 376 -16.59 -5.11 -3.60
CA HIS A 376 -15.22 -5.54 -3.42
C HIS A 376 -14.50 -4.60 -2.45
N VAL A 377 -13.55 -5.16 -1.68
CA VAL A 377 -12.87 -4.44 -0.60
C VAL A 377 -11.36 -4.61 -0.70
N ILE A 378 -10.63 -3.51 -0.50
CA ILE A 378 -9.20 -3.54 -0.17
C ILE A 378 -9.08 -3.12 1.30
N MET A 379 -8.51 -3.99 2.13
CA MET A 379 -8.35 -3.73 3.56
C MET A 379 -7.07 -2.91 3.81
N SER A 380 -7.24 -1.72 4.37
CA SER A 380 -6.15 -0.79 4.66
C SER A 380 -6.38 -0.05 6.00
N PRO A 381 -6.78 -0.77 7.08
CA PRO A 381 -7.23 -0.13 8.32
C PRO A 381 -6.10 0.61 9.03
N THR A 382 -6.39 1.83 9.49
CA THR A 382 -5.46 2.73 10.19
C THR A 382 -4.68 2.04 11.30
N ASP A 383 -5.36 1.20 12.10
CA ASP A 383 -4.74 0.52 13.24
C ASP A 383 -3.63 -0.48 12.89
N TYR A 384 -3.50 -0.89 11.62
CA TYR A 384 -2.56 -1.92 11.17
C TYR A 384 -1.70 -1.51 9.98
N SER A 385 -2.19 -0.58 9.15
CA SER A 385 -1.67 -0.38 7.80
C SER A 385 -1.13 1.03 7.54
N TYR A 386 -1.20 1.97 8.50
CA TYR A 386 -0.71 3.33 8.36
C TYR A 386 0.74 3.43 8.82
N PHE A 387 1.65 3.36 7.85
CA PHE A 387 3.09 3.35 8.11
C PHE A 387 3.70 4.74 8.33
N ASP A 388 2.92 5.79 8.25
CA ASP A 388 3.23 7.15 8.71
C ASP A 388 3.12 7.31 10.24
N TYR A 389 2.68 6.26 10.97
CA TYR A 389 2.67 6.20 12.44
C TYR A 389 4.01 5.69 12.99
N TYR A 390 4.32 6.01 14.26
CA TYR A 390 5.53 5.55 14.94
C TYR A 390 5.64 4.03 14.99
N GLN A 391 6.86 3.51 14.76
CA GLN A 391 7.15 2.07 14.83
C GLN A 391 7.48 1.59 16.24
N PHE A 392 8.09 2.47 17.05
CA PHE A 392 8.46 2.20 18.43
C PHE A 392 7.68 3.11 19.37
N ASP A 393 7.64 2.76 20.65
CA ASP A 393 7.03 3.60 21.66
C ASP A 393 7.87 4.87 21.95
N SER A 394 7.39 5.72 22.85
CA SER A 394 8.02 7.01 23.17
C SER A 394 9.39 6.91 23.87
N THR A 395 9.87 5.71 24.18
CA THR A 395 11.20 5.50 24.79
C THR A 395 12.32 5.52 23.75
N VAL A 396 11.99 5.35 22.47
CA VAL A 396 12.93 5.36 21.34
C VAL A 396 12.84 6.69 20.58
N VAL A 397 13.99 7.28 20.28
CA VAL A 397 14.07 8.49 19.43
C VAL A 397 13.80 8.08 17.99
N GLN A 398 12.80 8.69 17.38
CA GLN A 398 12.34 8.41 16.03
C GLN A 398 12.14 9.70 15.24
N PRO A 399 12.18 9.67 13.89
CA PRO A 399 11.74 10.78 13.07
C PRO A 399 10.31 11.20 13.42
N LEU A 400 9.98 12.48 13.20
CA LEU A 400 8.62 12.98 13.39
C LEU A 400 7.66 12.19 12.51
N ALA A 401 6.52 11.81 13.08
CA ALA A 401 5.46 11.05 12.44
C ALA A 401 4.09 11.67 12.74
N TRP A 402 3.07 11.26 11.99
CA TRP A 402 1.70 11.79 12.19
C TRP A 402 1.22 11.58 13.63
N GLY A 403 1.42 10.40 14.18
CA GLY A 403 1.04 10.01 15.53
C GLY A 403 0.76 8.53 15.61
N GLY A 404 0.11 8.11 16.68
CA GLY A 404 -0.20 6.68 16.88
C GLY A 404 1.03 5.81 17.09
N TYR A 405 0.80 4.50 17.18
CA TYR A 405 1.85 3.51 17.40
C TYR A 405 1.46 2.19 16.73
N ILE A 406 2.19 1.82 15.71
CA ILE A 406 1.98 0.60 14.94
C ILE A 406 3.30 -0.16 14.83
N PRO A 407 3.66 -0.98 15.84
CA PRO A 407 4.85 -1.80 15.79
C PRO A 407 4.72 -2.94 14.78
N LEU A 408 5.85 -3.54 14.46
CA LEU A 408 5.96 -4.66 13.51
C LEU A 408 4.98 -5.80 13.83
N GLU A 409 4.88 -6.18 15.10
CA GLU A 409 4.00 -7.25 15.58
C GLU A 409 2.52 -6.92 15.39
N LYS A 410 2.17 -5.64 15.51
CA LYS A 410 0.80 -5.16 15.27
C LYS A 410 0.41 -5.35 13.81
N VAL A 411 1.28 -4.93 12.87
CA VAL A 411 1.06 -5.17 11.42
C VAL A 411 0.93 -6.66 11.15
N TYR A 412 1.83 -7.47 11.71
CA TYR A 412 1.81 -8.92 11.52
C TYR A 412 0.56 -9.58 12.09
N SER A 413 -0.03 -9.04 13.16
CA SER A 413 -1.22 -9.60 13.80
C SER A 413 -2.51 -9.41 12.99
N PHE A 414 -2.53 -8.55 11.98
CA PHE A 414 -3.72 -8.23 11.21
C PHE A 414 -4.32 -9.47 10.55
N ASP A 415 -5.62 -9.68 10.74
CA ASP A 415 -6.41 -10.70 10.04
C ASP A 415 -7.42 -10.03 9.10
N PRO A 416 -7.17 -10.05 7.78
CA PRO A 416 -8.04 -9.40 6.79
C PRO A 416 -9.43 -10.02 6.69
N TYR A 417 -9.62 -11.23 7.21
CA TYR A 417 -10.88 -11.95 7.15
C TYR A 417 -11.69 -11.92 8.45
N ALA A 418 -11.14 -11.26 9.51
CA ALA A 418 -11.80 -11.20 10.80
C ALA A 418 -13.21 -10.59 10.69
N GLY A 419 -14.21 -11.30 11.20
CA GLY A 419 -15.61 -10.84 11.18
C GLY A 419 -16.34 -11.01 9.85
N LEU A 420 -15.73 -11.65 8.84
CA LEU A 420 -16.33 -11.92 7.54
C LEU A 420 -16.80 -13.39 7.42
N GLU A 421 -18.01 -13.57 6.92
CA GLU A 421 -18.52 -14.88 6.51
C GLU A 421 -17.80 -15.38 5.25
N PRO A 422 -17.76 -16.71 4.99
CA PRO A 422 -17.02 -17.29 3.87
C PRO A 422 -17.34 -16.67 2.50
N GLU A 423 -18.60 -16.33 2.24
CA GLU A 423 -19.00 -15.69 0.97
C GLU A 423 -18.51 -14.25 0.86
N GLN A 424 -18.45 -13.51 1.98
CA GLN A 424 -17.96 -12.15 2.04
C GLN A 424 -16.43 -12.08 1.86
N ARG A 425 -15.69 -13.10 2.33
CA ARG A 425 -14.22 -13.19 2.13
C ARG A 425 -13.83 -13.19 0.66
N LYS A 426 -14.68 -13.69 -0.22
CA LYS A 426 -14.44 -13.65 -1.68
C LYS A 426 -14.44 -12.24 -2.27
N LEU A 427 -15.03 -11.29 -1.56
CA LEU A 427 -15.05 -9.87 -1.96
C LEU A 427 -13.81 -9.11 -1.50
N VAL A 428 -12.99 -9.67 -0.60
CA VAL A 428 -11.72 -9.06 -0.20
C VAL A 428 -10.69 -9.31 -1.29
N LEU A 429 -10.35 -8.26 -2.03
CA LEU A 429 -9.32 -8.30 -3.09
C LEU A 429 -7.92 -8.45 -2.49
N GLY A 430 -7.70 -7.84 -1.31
CA GLY A 430 -6.42 -7.89 -0.63
C GLY A 430 -6.25 -6.82 0.43
N ILE A 431 -4.97 -6.52 0.72
CA ILE A 431 -4.56 -5.56 1.75
C ILE A 431 -3.56 -4.55 1.20
N GLN A 432 -3.51 -3.38 1.84
CA GLN A 432 -2.61 -2.30 1.48
C GLN A 432 -2.03 -1.61 2.72
N ALA A 433 -0.74 -1.24 2.67
CA ALA A 433 -0.15 -0.28 3.57
C ALA A 433 -0.27 1.14 3.00
N ASN A 434 -0.45 2.12 3.87
CA ASN A 434 -0.48 3.53 3.50
C ASN A 434 0.71 4.27 4.10
N LEU A 435 1.30 5.17 3.31
CA LEU A 435 2.44 5.97 3.71
C LEU A 435 2.19 7.43 3.32
N TRP A 436 1.47 8.13 4.20
CA TRP A 436 1.22 9.56 4.10
C TRP A 436 2.48 10.35 4.41
N SER A 437 2.77 11.39 3.64
CA SER A 437 4.10 12.00 3.61
C SER A 437 4.20 13.37 4.28
N GLU A 438 3.23 13.80 5.09
CA GLU A 438 3.25 15.10 5.78
C GLU A 438 4.54 15.32 6.57
N TYR A 439 5.05 14.26 7.18
CA TYR A 439 6.27 14.30 8.01
C TYR A 439 7.41 13.46 7.42
N ILE A 440 7.31 13.04 6.15
CA ILE A 440 8.31 12.18 5.49
C ILE A 440 8.91 12.92 4.29
N PRO A 441 9.90 13.80 4.51
CA PRO A 441 10.44 14.66 3.45
C PRO A 441 11.57 14.03 2.61
N SER A 442 11.98 12.78 2.88
CA SER A 442 13.13 12.16 2.22
C SER A 442 12.96 10.67 2.02
N LEU A 443 13.62 10.12 0.98
CA LEU A 443 13.66 8.69 0.71
C LEU A 443 14.16 7.88 1.91
N SER A 444 15.23 8.32 2.57
CA SER A 444 15.78 7.61 3.73
C SER A 444 14.78 7.50 4.89
N GLN A 445 13.97 8.54 5.13
CA GLN A 445 12.91 8.45 6.14
C GLN A 445 11.74 7.62 5.65
N LEU A 446 11.41 7.66 4.36
CA LEU A 446 10.39 6.80 3.74
C LEU A 446 10.74 5.32 3.94
N GLU A 447 11.97 4.93 3.63
CA GLU A 447 12.50 3.58 3.86
C GLU A 447 12.42 3.18 5.33
N TYR A 448 12.86 4.06 6.25
CA TYR A 448 12.75 3.85 7.69
C TYR A 448 11.30 3.58 8.12
N MET A 449 10.35 4.40 7.65
CA MET A 449 8.94 4.24 8.03
C MET A 449 8.30 2.98 7.43
N MET A 450 8.78 2.55 6.29
CA MET A 450 8.29 1.39 5.55
C MET A 450 8.84 0.07 6.10
N LEU A 451 10.13 0.02 6.41
CA LEU A 451 10.86 -1.20 6.75
C LEU A 451 11.13 -1.31 8.25
N PRO A 452 10.98 -2.50 8.87
CA PRO A 452 10.61 -3.78 8.27
C PRO A 452 9.09 -4.06 8.22
N ARG A 453 8.20 -3.11 8.56
CA ARG A 453 6.73 -3.33 8.61
C ARG A 453 6.15 -3.85 7.29
N LEU A 454 6.75 -3.48 6.15
CA LEU A 454 6.31 -3.97 4.85
C LEU A 454 6.52 -5.49 4.72
N ALA A 455 7.55 -6.06 5.35
CA ALA A 455 7.75 -7.50 5.42
C ALA A 455 6.58 -8.21 6.15
N ALA A 456 6.10 -7.62 7.26
CA ALA A 456 4.96 -8.16 8.00
C ALA A 456 3.66 -8.11 7.20
N LEU A 457 3.41 -7.00 6.51
CA LEU A 457 2.24 -6.86 5.64
C LEU A 457 2.32 -7.83 4.46
N SER A 458 3.51 -8.00 3.86
CA SER A 458 3.70 -8.90 2.73
C SER A 458 3.39 -10.36 3.09
N GLU A 459 3.83 -10.85 4.25
CA GLU A 459 3.50 -12.21 4.72
C GLU A 459 2.01 -12.35 5.04
N THR A 460 1.38 -11.30 5.59
CA THR A 460 -0.06 -11.26 5.82
C THR A 460 -0.85 -11.30 4.50
N ALA A 461 -0.34 -10.67 3.45
CA ALA A 461 -0.97 -10.67 2.12
C ALA A 461 -0.72 -11.96 1.33
N TRP A 462 0.42 -12.59 1.54
CA TRP A 462 0.86 -13.74 0.76
C TRP A 462 0.40 -15.07 1.34
N SER A 463 0.64 -15.29 2.64
CA SER A 463 0.41 -16.58 3.30
C SER A 463 -0.15 -16.42 4.72
N PRO A 464 -1.34 -15.81 4.90
CA PRO A 464 -1.90 -15.51 6.22
C PRO A 464 -2.11 -16.76 7.08
N SER A 465 -2.35 -17.91 6.47
CA SER A 465 -2.52 -19.19 7.17
C SER A 465 -1.20 -19.78 7.71
N LYS A 466 -0.05 -19.26 7.31
CA LYS A 466 1.29 -19.75 7.71
C LYS A 466 1.95 -18.87 8.77
N LYS A 467 1.25 -17.87 9.29
CA LYS A 467 1.80 -16.90 10.26
C LYS A 467 2.28 -17.58 11.52
N ASN A 468 3.51 -17.23 11.92
CA ASN A 468 4.14 -17.62 13.18
C ASN A 468 5.09 -16.48 13.59
N ILE A 469 4.73 -15.72 14.61
CA ILE A 469 5.44 -14.51 15.00
C ILE A 469 6.90 -14.78 15.39
N ASN A 470 7.18 -15.84 16.14
CA ASN A 470 8.55 -16.14 16.60
C ASN A 470 9.49 -16.47 15.41
N ARG A 471 9.00 -17.27 14.46
CA ARG A 471 9.72 -17.54 13.22
C ARG A 471 9.91 -16.25 12.41
N PHE A 472 8.84 -15.49 12.22
CA PHE A 472 8.85 -14.24 11.45
C PHE A 472 9.89 -13.24 11.99
N LEU A 473 9.94 -13.02 13.31
CA LEU A 473 10.94 -12.13 13.92
C LEU A 473 12.39 -12.63 13.70
N THR A 474 12.58 -13.96 13.74
CA THR A 474 13.88 -14.55 13.40
C THR A 474 14.26 -14.35 11.93
N ASP A 475 13.28 -14.52 11.03
CA ASP A 475 13.48 -14.30 9.59
C ASP A 475 13.72 -12.83 9.28
N CYS A 476 13.03 -11.89 9.94
CA CYS A 476 13.25 -10.45 9.81
C CYS A 476 14.71 -10.06 10.14
N LYS A 477 15.31 -10.58 11.21
CA LYS A 477 16.72 -10.30 11.55
C LYS A 477 17.70 -10.73 10.44
N ARG A 478 17.37 -11.78 9.67
CA ARG A 478 18.14 -12.18 8.50
C ARG A 478 17.86 -11.29 7.30
N PHE A 479 16.62 -10.84 7.17
CA PHE A 479 16.18 -9.96 6.10
C PHE A 479 16.76 -8.54 6.23
N GLU A 480 17.00 -8.07 7.44
CA GLU A 480 17.67 -6.77 7.72
C GLU A 480 19.06 -6.71 7.07
N ARG A 481 19.82 -7.83 7.03
CA ARG A 481 21.09 -7.89 6.33
C ARG A 481 20.96 -7.67 4.82
N LEU A 482 19.87 -8.16 4.23
CA LEU A 482 19.59 -7.93 2.82
C LEU A 482 19.27 -6.45 2.55
N TYR A 483 18.59 -5.75 3.48
CA TYR A 483 18.41 -4.31 3.38
C TYR A 483 19.74 -3.56 3.43
N GLU A 484 20.66 -3.96 4.32
CA GLU A 484 22.00 -3.38 4.42
C GLU A 484 22.81 -3.61 3.13
N GLU A 485 22.79 -4.83 2.57
CA GLU A 485 23.44 -5.17 1.31
C GLU A 485 22.89 -4.38 0.12
N LEU A 486 21.58 -4.07 0.14
CA LEU A 486 20.91 -3.28 -0.89
C LEU A 486 21.00 -1.77 -0.66
N GLY A 487 21.53 -1.34 0.51
CA GLY A 487 21.68 0.06 0.87
C GLY A 487 20.39 0.76 1.30
N TYR A 488 19.36 -0.01 1.69
CA TYR A 488 18.10 0.55 2.20
C TYR A 488 18.22 0.94 3.68
N ASN A 489 17.64 2.07 4.04
CA ASN A 489 17.44 2.42 5.44
C ASN A 489 16.24 1.65 6.02
N TYR A 490 16.30 1.30 7.29
CA TYR A 490 15.19 0.61 7.98
C TYR A 490 15.20 0.92 9.47
N ALA A 491 14.07 0.72 10.13
CA ALA A 491 13.97 0.87 11.57
C ALA A 491 14.59 -0.33 12.29
N LYS A 492 15.73 -0.11 12.93
CA LYS A 492 16.46 -1.14 13.71
C LYS A 492 15.75 -1.39 15.03
N SER A 493 15.55 -2.64 15.40
CA SER A 493 15.03 -2.98 16.74
C SER A 493 16.03 -2.53 17.81
N ALA A 494 15.55 -2.01 18.93
CA ALA A 494 16.39 -1.49 20.02
C ALA A 494 17.32 -2.54 20.69
N GLU A 495 17.23 -3.81 20.32
CA GLU A 495 18.09 -4.89 20.83
C GLU A 495 19.47 -4.98 20.13
N ASN A 496 19.75 -4.13 19.13
CA ASN A 496 20.98 -4.20 18.32
C ASN A 496 22.01 -3.11 18.63
N GLU A 497 21.87 -2.38 19.72
CA GLU A 497 22.85 -1.35 20.15
C GLU A 497 23.81 -1.82 21.27
N ASP A 498 24.07 -3.14 21.40
CA ASP A 498 25.11 -3.66 22.31
C ASP A 498 26.37 -4.17 21.54
#